data_cc2b0853dbb7e2f03fa9d7892ca340e8
#
_entry.id   cc2b0853dbb7e2f03fa9d7892ca340e8
#
_cell.length_a   1.000
_cell.length_b   1.000
_cell.length_c   1.000
_cell.angle_alpha   90.00
_cell.angle_beta   90.00
_cell.angle_gamma   90.00
#
_symmetry.space_group_name_H-M   'P 1'
#
loop_
_entity.id
_entity.type
_entity.pdbx_description
1 polymer ?
#
loop_
_entity_poly.entity_id
_entity_poly.type
_entity_poly.pdbx_seq_one_letter_code
_entity_poly.pdbx_strand_id
1 'polypeptide(L)'
;MRAYELHGINDLRREDIEKPEIPSGWVLVQVKASGICSSDVPRIFTNGTYHFPTIPGHEFSGVVAACGEGVPEDRIGKRVGIFPLIPCRTCPQCRQKKYEMCEHYDYLGSRRDGGFAEYVAVPDWNLMELPENVSFREAAMLEPLSVALHAVKRSGVKPGDTAAVIGTGMIGFAAAAWAKALGAETVFVIGR
;
A
#
# COMPACT_ATOMS: atom_id res chain seq x y z
N MET A 1 14.46 -9.26 -13.67
CA MET A 1 13.65 -9.59 -12.48
C MET A 1 12.32 -10.17 -12.92
N ARG A 2 11.73 -11.04 -12.09
CA ARG A 2 10.37 -11.51 -12.37
C ARG A 2 9.34 -10.46 -11.95
N ALA A 3 8.33 -10.27 -12.80
CA ALA A 3 7.20 -9.41 -12.54
C ALA A 3 5.91 -9.99 -13.14
N TYR A 4 4.78 -9.51 -12.65
CA TYR A 4 3.48 -9.72 -13.29
C TYR A 4 3.06 -8.40 -13.92
N GLU A 5 3.16 -8.29 -15.24
CA GLU A 5 2.79 -7.11 -16.01
C GLU A 5 1.39 -7.24 -16.59
N LEU A 6 0.57 -6.24 -16.36
CA LEU A 6 -0.75 -6.10 -16.95
C LEU A 6 -0.62 -5.34 -18.27
N HIS A 7 -0.71 -6.05 -19.39
CA HIS A 7 -0.62 -5.50 -20.75
C HIS A 7 -1.95 -4.99 -21.31
N GLY A 8 -3.04 -5.40 -20.68
CA GLY A 8 -4.40 -5.03 -21.06
C GLY A 8 -5.40 -5.72 -20.13
N ILE A 9 -6.70 -5.44 -20.31
CA ILE A 9 -7.75 -6.11 -19.55
C ILE A 9 -7.69 -7.62 -19.85
N ASN A 10 -7.68 -8.45 -18.80
CA ASN A 10 -7.49 -9.91 -18.85
C ASN A 10 -6.12 -10.38 -19.38
N ASP A 11 -5.14 -9.50 -19.48
CA ASP A 11 -3.80 -9.85 -19.99
C ASP A 11 -2.71 -9.57 -18.95
N LEU A 12 -2.74 -10.32 -17.86
CA LEU A 12 -1.71 -10.30 -16.82
C LEU A 12 -0.70 -11.41 -17.11
N ARG A 13 0.55 -11.00 -17.38
CA ARG A 13 1.62 -11.94 -17.77
C ARG A 13 2.72 -11.98 -16.70
N ARG A 14 3.23 -13.19 -16.44
CA ARG A 14 4.48 -13.35 -15.68
C ARG A 14 5.65 -13.28 -16.66
N GLU A 15 6.48 -12.27 -16.48
CA GLU A 15 7.61 -11.99 -17.38
C GLU A 15 8.90 -11.77 -16.61
N ASP A 16 10.01 -11.94 -17.32
CA ASP A 16 11.33 -11.55 -16.84
C ASP A 16 11.72 -10.23 -17.53
N ILE A 17 11.76 -9.16 -16.74
CA ILE A 17 12.02 -7.79 -17.19
C ILE A 17 13.27 -7.21 -16.55
N GLU A 18 13.76 -6.09 -17.04
CA GLU A 18 14.83 -5.33 -16.40
C GLU A 18 14.38 -4.78 -15.04
N LYS A 19 15.33 -4.59 -14.13
CA LYS A 19 15.03 -3.89 -12.86
C LYS A 19 14.74 -2.42 -13.16
N PRO A 20 13.82 -1.78 -12.42
CA PRO A 20 13.53 -0.37 -12.63
C PRO A 20 14.75 0.49 -12.33
N GLU A 21 14.94 1.55 -13.09
CA GLU A 21 15.85 2.64 -12.73
C GLU A 21 15.43 3.28 -11.41
N ILE A 22 16.41 3.79 -10.67
CA ILE A 22 16.16 4.43 -9.37
C ILE A 22 16.28 5.95 -9.56
N PRO A 23 15.17 6.69 -9.58
CA PRO A 23 15.23 8.15 -9.67
C PRO A 23 15.90 8.79 -8.45
N SER A 24 16.37 10.02 -8.58
CA SER A 24 16.87 10.80 -7.44
C SER A 24 15.79 10.92 -6.34
N GLY A 25 16.18 10.70 -5.08
CA GLY A 25 15.28 10.68 -3.93
C GLY A 25 14.44 9.40 -3.77
N TRP A 26 14.72 8.36 -4.58
CA TRP A 26 14.04 7.07 -4.54
C TRP A 26 14.98 5.96 -4.08
N VAL A 27 14.40 4.82 -3.73
CA VAL A 27 15.11 3.58 -3.41
C VAL A 27 14.59 2.43 -4.26
N LEU A 28 15.39 1.39 -4.40
CA LEU A 28 14.95 0.09 -4.93
C LEU A 28 14.59 -0.81 -3.76
N VAL A 29 13.35 -1.23 -3.67
CA VAL A 29 12.87 -2.17 -2.66
C VAL A 29 12.82 -3.56 -3.25
N GLN A 30 13.52 -4.53 -2.62
CA GLN A 30 13.32 -5.95 -2.87
C GLN A 30 12.05 -6.40 -2.15
N VAL A 31 11.00 -6.71 -2.89
CA VAL A 31 9.71 -7.14 -2.33
C VAL A 31 9.84 -8.51 -1.67
N LYS A 32 9.33 -8.63 -0.45
CA LYS A 32 9.31 -9.86 0.35
C LYS A 32 7.91 -10.40 0.56
N ALA A 33 6.91 -9.53 0.54
CA ALA A 33 5.50 -9.91 0.58
C ALA A 33 4.67 -8.85 -0.13
N SER A 34 3.65 -9.30 -0.86
CA SER A 34 2.66 -8.42 -1.48
C SER A 34 1.27 -9.04 -1.30
N GLY A 35 0.31 -8.23 -0.80
CA GLY A 35 -1.09 -8.57 -0.73
C GLY A 35 -1.78 -8.39 -2.09
N ILE A 36 -2.92 -9.04 -2.24
CA ILE A 36 -3.82 -8.84 -3.38
C ILE A 36 -5.06 -8.12 -2.86
N CYS A 37 -5.21 -6.85 -3.22
CA CYS A 37 -6.39 -6.08 -2.89
C CYS A 37 -7.58 -6.50 -3.74
N SER A 38 -8.78 -6.43 -3.19
CA SER A 38 -10.01 -6.63 -3.98
C SER A 38 -10.15 -5.65 -5.15
N SER A 39 -9.50 -4.49 -5.09
CA SER A 39 -9.44 -3.53 -6.19
C SER A 39 -8.54 -3.96 -7.36
N ASP A 40 -7.62 -4.90 -7.14
CA ASP A 40 -6.79 -5.44 -8.21
C ASP A 40 -7.60 -6.33 -9.16
N VAL A 41 -8.62 -7.01 -8.64
CA VAL A 41 -9.49 -7.87 -9.43
C VAL A 41 -10.17 -7.11 -10.58
N PRO A 42 -10.97 -6.06 -10.35
CA PRO A 42 -11.56 -5.28 -11.45
C PRO A 42 -10.50 -4.55 -12.28
N ARG A 43 -9.37 -4.14 -11.72
CA ARG A 43 -8.26 -3.54 -12.48
C ARG A 43 -7.70 -4.51 -13.52
N ILE A 44 -7.53 -5.77 -13.15
CA ILE A 44 -6.97 -6.80 -14.03
C ILE A 44 -8.04 -7.28 -15.03
N PHE A 45 -9.27 -7.51 -14.59
CA PHE A 45 -10.23 -8.28 -15.38
C PHE A 45 -11.33 -7.47 -16.08
N THR A 46 -11.60 -6.22 -15.67
CA THR A 46 -12.74 -5.45 -16.20
C THR A 46 -12.48 -3.99 -16.52
N ASN A 47 -11.77 -3.27 -15.65
CA ASN A 47 -11.68 -1.82 -15.74
C ASN A 47 -10.36 -1.33 -16.35
N GLY A 48 -9.31 -2.16 -16.26
CA GLY A 48 -7.96 -1.74 -16.62
C GLY A 48 -7.32 -0.80 -15.59
N THR A 49 -6.26 -0.16 -16.01
CA THR A 49 -5.47 0.80 -15.22
C THR A 49 -5.19 2.06 -16.04
N TYR A 50 -4.43 3.00 -15.50
CA TYR A 50 -4.17 4.31 -16.13
C TYR A 50 -3.28 4.23 -17.37
N HIS A 51 -2.43 3.22 -17.45
CA HIS A 51 -1.58 2.93 -18.62
C HIS A 51 -1.25 1.44 -18.68
N PHE A 52 -0.80 0.99 -19.84
CA PHE A 52 -0.28 -0.36 -20.07
C PHE A 52 1.09 -0.30 -20.76
N PRO A 53 2.04 -1.20 -20.45
CA PRO A 53 1.95 -2.16 -19.37
C PRO A 53 2.06 -1.48 -17.99
N THR A 54 1.58 -2.15 -16.94
CA THR A 54 1.71 -1.71 -15.54
C THR A 54 1.86 -2.94 -14.66
N ILE A 55 2.72 -2.86 -13.65
CA ILE A 55 2.83 -3.89 -12.61
C ILE A 55 1.85 -3.53 -11.48
N PRO A 56 0.81 -4.34 -11.21
CA PRO A 56 -0.12 -4.08 -10.10
C PRO A 56 0.50 -4.35 -8.73
N GLY A 57 -0.35 -4.22 -7.67
CA GLY A 57 0.01 -4.52 -6.28
C GLY A 57 0.46 -3.28 -5.53
N HIS A 58 -0.32 -2.89 -4.52
CA HIS A 58 -0.08 -1.69 -3.72
C HIS A 58 0.01 -2.00 -2.21
N GLU A 59 -0.16 -3.24 -1.82
CA GLU A 59 -0.08 -3.73 -0.44
C GLU A 59 1.21 -4.55 -0.29
N PHE A 60 2.38 -3.91 -0.12
CA PHE A 60 3.64 -4.66 -0.12
C PHE A 60 4.67 -4.16 0.89
N SER A 61 5.63 -5.02 1.16
CA SER A 61 6.74 -4.78 2.07
C SER A 61 8.01 -5.45 1.56
N GLY A 62 9.14 -5.01 2.02
CA GLY A 62 10.41 -5.57 1.56
C GLY A 62 11.63 -5.01 2.29
N VAL A 63 12.77 -5.11 1.61
CA VAL A 63 14.07 -4.63 2.09
C VAL A 63 14.61 -3.64 1.06
N VAL A 64 15.15 -2.52 1.51
CA VAL A 64 15.85 -1.57 0.64
C VAL A 64 17.10 -2.23 0.09
N ALA A 65 17.17 -2.40 -1.22
CA ALA A 65 18.27 -3.07 -1.92
C ALA A 65 19.31 -2.09 -2.48
N ALA A 66 18.89 -0.88 -2.85
CA ALA A 66 19.76 0.17 -3.35
C ALA A 66 19.10 1.54 -3.15
N CYS A 67 19.93 2.61 -3.12
CA CYS A 67 19.49 3.99 -3.01
C CYS A 67 19.80 4.75 -4.29
N GLY A 68 18.88 5.63 -4.70
CA GLY A 68 19.12 6.62 -5.74
C GLY A 68 19.87 7.85 -5.19
N GLU A 69 20.24 8.73 -6.10
CA GLU A 69 20.92 9.98 -5.73
C GLU A 69 20.13 10.77 -4.67
N GLY A 70 20.82 11.29 -3.66
CA GLY A 70 20.25 12.08 -2.59
C GLY A 70 19.59 11.29 -1.46
N VAL A 71 19.54 9.96 -1.53
CA VAL A 71 19.09 9.09 -0.43
C VAL A 71 20.30 8.55 0.34
N PRO A 72 20.33 8.64 1.69
CA PRO A 72 21.41 8.11 2.50
C PRO A 72 21.58 6.59 2.32
N GLU A 73 22.84 6.13 2.22
CA GLU A 73 23.13 4.69 2.01
C GLU A 73 22.78 3.81 3.23
N ASP A 74 22.62 4.38 4.41
CA ASP A 74 22.17 3.65 5.61
C ASP A 74 20.73 3.14 5.51
N ARG A 75 20.00 3.56 4.47
CA ARG A 75 18.72 2.95 4.09
C ARG A 75 18.88 1.52 3.56
N ILE A 76 20.03 1.17 2.96
CA ILE A 76 20.26 -0.18 2.42
C ILE A 76 20.17 -1.21 3.54
N GLY A 77 19.40 -2.28 3.30
CA GLY A 77 19.14 -3.33 4.28
C GLY A 77 17.99 -3.04 5.23
N LYS A 78 17.43 -1.82 5.27
CA LYS A 78 16.27 -1.51 6.10
C LYS A 78 15.06 -2.31 5.64
N ARG A 79 14.36 -2.88 6.62
CA ARG A 79 13.09 -3.57 6.45
C ARG A 79 11.98 -2.53 6.43
N VAL A 80 11.14 -2.55 5.40
CA VAL A 80 10.16 -1.48 5.16
C VAL A 80 8.78 -2.02 4.75
N GLY A 81 7.73 -1.38 5.26
CA GLY A 81 6.41 -1.36 4.67
C GLY A 81 6.26 -0.14 3.78
N ILE A 82 5.32 -0.16 2.84
CA ILE A 82 5.19 0.89 1.84
C ILE A 82 3.87 1.63 2.00
N PHE A 83 3.93 2.95 1.99
CA PHE A 83 2.79 3.83 1.79
C PHE A 83 2.65 4.07 0.28
N PRO A 84 1.65 3.48 -0.41
CA PRO A 84 1.63 3.46 -1.87
C PRO A 84 1.24 4.78 -2.52
N LEU A 85 0.53 5.68 -1.81
CA LEU A 85 0.17 7.00 -2.32
C LEU A 85 1.38 7.92 -2.33
N ILE A 86 1.71 8.48 -3.50
CA ILE A 86 2.81 9.43 -3.69
C ILE A 86 2.20 10.83 -3.84
N PRO A 87 2.17 11.65 -2.77
CA PRO A 87 1.58 12.98 -2.81
C PRO A 87 2.49 13.96 -3.55
N CYS A 88 1.91 14.96 -4.22
CA CYS A 88 2.68 16.01 -4.89
C CYS A 88 3.41 16.96 -3.93
N ARG A 89 3.01 17.02 -2.66
CA ARG A 89 3.54 17.87 -1.56
C ARG A 89 3.41 19.37 -1.77
N THR A 90 2.85 19.83 -2.88
CA THR A 90 2.77 21.26 -3.25
C THR A 90 1.36 21.81 -3.28
N CYS A 91 0.33 20.98 -3.47
CA CYS A 91 -1.07 21.42 -3.48
C CYS A 91 -1.56 21.87 -2.08
N PRO A 92 -2.70 22.58 -2.00
CA PRO A 92 -3.23 23.04 -0.72
C PRO A 92 -3.47 21.95 0.31
N GLN A 93 -3.91 20.78 -0.12
CA GLN A 93 -4.16 19.64 0.75
C GLN A 93 -2.86 19.06 1.33
N CYS A 94 -1.84 18.91 0.49
CA CYS A 94 -0.52 18.47 0.93
C CYS A 94 0.14 19.43 1.93
N ARG A 95 -0.03 20.75 1.75
CA ARG A 95 0.47 21.76 2.69
C ARG A 95 -0.20 21.65 4.07
N GLN A 96 -1.43 21.14 4.13
CA GLN A 96 -2.16 20.84 5.36
C GLN A 96 -1.88 19.40 5.89
N LYS A 97 -0.95 18.67 5.26
CA LYS A 97 -0.62 17.26 5.58
C LYS A 97 -1.79 16.28 5.37
N LYS A 98 -2.77 16.64 4.56
CA LYS A 98 -3.89 15.78 4.14
C LYS A 98 -3.49 15.08 2.83
N TYR A 99 -2.51 14.21 2.91
CA TYR A 99 -1.90 13.58 1.73
C TYR A 99 -2.88 12.71 0.96
N GLU A 100 -3.80 12.06 1.66
CA GLU A 100 -4.88 11.25 1.09
C GLU A 100 -5.86 12.05 0.21
N MET A 101 -5.85 13.38 0.35
CA MET A 101 -6.65 14.31 -0.46
C MET A 101 -5.81 15.06 -1.50
N CYS A 102 -4.62 14.56 -1.82
CA CYS A 102 -3.74 15.21 -2.80
C CYS A 102 -4.41 15.31 -4.17
N GLU A 103 -4.42 16.52 -4.75
CA GLU A 103 -5.05 16.79 -6.05
C GLU A 103 -4.26 16.20 -7.23
N HIS A 104 -2.95 15.97 -7.04
CA HIS A 104 -2.02 15.53 -8.07
C HIS A 104 -1.17 14.36 -7.55
N TYR A 105 -1.82 13.34 -6.99
CA TYR A 105 -1.12 12.18 -6.47
C TYR A 105 -0.73 11.20 -7.57
N ASP A 106 0.34 10.47 -7.30
CA ASP A 106 0.68 9.24 -7.99
C ASP A 106 0.43 8.05 -7.06
N TYR A 107 0.41 6.82 -7.58
CA TYR A 107 0.06 5.67 -6.76
C TYR A 107 0.73 4.40 -7.27
N LEU A 108 1.51 3.74 -6.42
CA LEU A 108 2.16 2.48 -6.74
C LEU A 108 1.12 1.38 -6.97
N GLY A 109 1.32 0.55 -7.99
CA GLY A 109 0.43 -0.54 -8.37
C GLY A 109 -0.78 -0.13 -9.22
N SER A 110 -0.87 1.14 -9.64
CA SER A 110 -1.93 1.57 -10.56
C SER A 110 -1.52 2.70 -11.51
N ARG A 111 -0.92 3.77 -11.00
CA ARG A 111 -0.38 4.89 -11.80
C ARG A 111 1.12 4.74 -12.04
N ARG A 112 1.77 3.96 -11.22
CA ARG A 112 3.15 3.50 -11.32
C ARG A 112 3.21 2.03 -10.99
N ASP A 113 4.31 1.38 -11.37
CA ASP A 113 4.56 -0.02 -11.06
C ASP A 113 4.54 -0.29 -9.56
N GLY A 114 4.01 -1.45 -9.20
CA GLY A 114 3.77 -1.87 -7.82
C GLY A 114 4.46 -3.17 -7.44
N GLY A 115 3.93 -3.79 -6.38
CA GLY A 115 4.57 -4.89 -5.64
C GLY A 115 4.40 -6.28 -6.24
N PHE A 116 3.74 -6.47 -7.38
CA PHE A 116 3.70 -7.79 -8.03
C PHE A 116 4.97 -8.06 -8.85
N ALA A 117 6.11 -7.69 -8.31
CA ALA A 117 7.45 -7.87 -8.86
C ALA A 117 8.47 -8.17 -7.76
N GLU A 118 9.66 -8.66 -8.15
CA GLU A 118 10.76 -8.89 -7.21
C GLU A 118 11.37 -7.57 -6.68
N TYR A 119 11.30 -6.50 -7.48
CA TYR A 119 11.81 -5.18 -7.10
C TYR A 119 10.87 -4.07 -7.58
N VAL A 120 10.77 -3.02 -6.78
CA VAL A 120 9.98 -1.80 -7.07
C VAL A 120 10.80 -0.57 -6.71
N ALA A 121 10.81 0.44 -7.58
CA ALA A 121 11.31 1.77 -7.23
C ALA A 121 10.25 2.51 -6.41
N VAL A 122 10.64 3.05 -5.24
CA VAL A 122 9.75 3.71 -4.28
C VAL A 122 10.41 5.00 -3.80
N PRO A 123 9.70 6.15 -3.69
CA PRO A 123 10.27 7.33 -3.07
C PRO A 123 10.67 7.05 -1.62
N ASP A 124 11.84 7.53 -1.17
CA ASP A 124 12.29 7.32 0.22
C ASP A 124 11.26 7.77 1.26
N TRP A 125 10.54 8.84 0.99
CA TRP A 125 9.48 9.34 1.86
C TRP A 125 8.32 8.35 2.08
N ASN A 126 8.09 7.44 1.14
CA ASN A 126 7.00 6.45 1.20
C ASN A 126 7.37 5.20 2.01
N LEU A 127 8.59 5.15 2.56
CA LEU A 127 9.06 4.03 3.36
C LEU A 127 8.63 4.18 4.82
N MET A 128 8.18 3.09 5.41
CA MET A 128 7.89 2.95 6.84
C MET A 128 8.81 1.86 7.39
N GLU A 129 9.84 2.23 8.17
CA GLU A 129 10.74 1.25 8.79
C GLU A 129 9.97 0.32 9.71
N LEU A 130 10.26 -0.97 9.62
CA LEU A 130 9.56 -2.01 10.38
C LEU A 130 10.34 -2.34 11.65
N PRO A 131 9.65 -2.47 12.80
CA PRO A 131 10.22 -3.10 13.98
C PRO A 131 10.67 -4.54 13.69
N GLU A 132 11.67 -5.03 14.42
CA GLU A 132 12.23 -6.38 14.20
C GLU A 132 11.20 -7.50 14.35
N ASN A 133 10.25 -7.33 15.25
CA ASN A 133 9.18 -8.30 15.54
C ASN A 133 8.04 -8.32 14.53
N VAL A 134 7.99 -7.42 13.55
CA VAL A 134 6.97 -7.39 12.50
C VAL A 134 7.47 -8.15 11.28
N SER A 135 6.76 -9.17 10.84
CA SER A 135 7.09 -9.92 9.62
C SER A 135 6.74 -9.11 8.36
N PHE A 136 7.34 -9.46 7.23
CA PHE A 136 6.98 -8.83 5.94
C PHE A 136 5.53 -9.10 5.54
N ARG A 137 4.95 -10.23 5.91
CA ARG A 137 3.54 -10.53 5.64
C ARG A 137 2.62 -9.60 6.41
N GLU A 138 2.89 -9.36 7.68
CA GLU A 138 2.16 -8.38 8.49
C GLU A 138 2.36 -6.97 7.96
N ALA A 139 3.58 -6.61 7.57
CA ALA A 139 3.88 -5.30 7.01
C ALA A 139 3.22 -5.04 5.66
N ALA A 140 3.01 -6.06 4.83
CA ALA A 140 2.24 -5.92 3.59
C ALA A 140 0.77 -5.52 3.85
N MET A 141 0.26 -5.78 5.06
CA MET A 141 -1.09 -5.37 5.48
C MET A 141 -1.18 -3.94 6.01
N LEU A 142 -0.08 -3.19 6.09
CA LEU A 142 -0.09 -1.81 6.60
C LEU A 142 -1.09 -0.92 5.84
N GLU A 143 -1.15 -1.04 4.53
CA GLU A 143 -2.07 -0.25 3.70
C GLU A 143 -3.53 -0.54 4.07
N PRO A 144 -4.08 -1.77 3.92
CA PRO A 144 -5.48 -2.04 4.24
C PRO A 144 -5.83 -1.83 5.72
N LEU A 145 -4.90 -2.09 6.65
CA LEU A 145 -5.09 -1.78 8.06
C LEU A 145 -5.21 -0.28 8.31
N SER A 146 -4.44 0.54 7.58
CA SER A 146 -4.50 2.01 7.68
C SER A 146 -5.82 2.56 7.14
N VAL A 147 -6.34 2.01 6.04
CA VAL A 147 -7.66 2.34 5.49
C VAL A 147 -8.75 2.07 6.54
N ALA A 148 -8.73 0.88 7.15
CA ALA A 148 -9.68 0.52 8.19
C ALA A 148 -9.57 1.42 9.43
N LEU A 149 -8.35 1.71 9.89
CA LEU A 149 -8.11 2.62 11.01
C LEU A 149 -8.66 4.02 10.73
N HIS A 150 -8.43 4.53 9.52
CA HIS A 150 -8.95 5.83 9.10
C HIS A 150 -10.49 5.85 9.19
N ALA A 151 -11.16 4.83 8.65
CA ALA A 151 -12.62 4.71 8.71
C ALA A 151 -13.13 4.70 10.17
N VAL A 152 -12.51 3.90 11.04
CA VAL A 152 -12.90 3.81 12.46
C VAL A 152 -12.66 5.14 13.20
N LYS A 153 -11.55 5.83 12.95
CA LYS A 153 -11.33 7.17 13.52
C LYS A 153 -12.36 8.19 13.02
N ARG A 154 -12.77 8.10 11.77
CA ARG A 154 -13.81 8.97 11.18
C ARG A 154 -15.21 8.69 11.71
N SER A 155 -15.50 7.46 12.16
CA SER A 155 -16.79 7.12 12.78
C SER A 155 -16.98 7.77 14.15
N GLY A 156 -15.89 8.19 14.79
CA GLY A 156 -15.93 8.83 16.11
C GLY A 156 -16.17 7.85 17.26
N VAL A 157 -15.98 6.55 17.06
CA VAL A 157 -16.10 5.53 18.11
C VAL A 157 -15.22 5.83 19.30
N LYS A 158 -15.78 5.66 20.51
CA LYS A 158 -15.13 5.96 21.80
C LYS A 158 -15.09 4.71 22.67
N PRO A 159 -14.23 4.70 23.70
CA PRO A 159 -14.26 3.65 24.73
C PRO A 159 -15.66 3.50 25.35
N GLY A 160 -16.12 2.26 25.48
CA GLY A 160 -17.45 1.92 25.98
C GLY A 160 -18.57 1.89 24.94
N ASP A 161 -18.34 2.37 23.70
CA ASP A 161 -19.36 2.36 22.66
C ASP A 161 -19.62 0.94 22.15
N THR A 162 -20.85 0.77 21.61
CA THR A 162 -21.21 -0.39 20.79
C THR A 162 -21.09 0.00 19.31
N ALA A 163 -20.34 -0.77 18.54
CA ALA A 163 -20.12 -0.55 17.12
C ALA A 163 -20.69 -1.68 16.27
N ALA A 164 -21.21 -1.36 15.09
CA ALA A 164 -21.62 -2.33 14.07
C ALA A 164 -20.81 -2.11 12.79
N VAL A 165 -20.15 -3.17 12.31
CA VAL A 165 -19.39 -3.20 11.06
C VAL A 165 -20.16 -4.03 10.04
N ILE A 166 -20.54 -3.42 8.92
CA ILE A 166 -21.23 -4.10 7.82
C ILE A 166 -20.20 -4.47 6.77
N GLY A 167 -20.01 -5.78 6.58
CA GLY A 167 -19.02 -6.36 5.68
C GLY A 167 -18.02 -7.26 6.41
N THR A 168 -17.78 -8.46 5.86
CA THR A 168 -16.89 -9.50 6.41
C THR A 168 -15.61 -9.68 5.59
N GLY A 169 -15.31 -8.74 4.68
CA GLY A 169 -14.04 -8.71 3.95
C GLY A 169 -12.89 -8.17 4.82
N MET A 170 -11.69 -8.08 4.24
CA MET A 170 -10.47 -7.65 4.92
C MET A 170 -10.65 -6.32 5.66
N ILE A 171 -11.22 -5.30 5.01
CA ILE A 171 -11.44 -3.98 5.62
C ILE A 171 -12.44 -4.06 6.78
N GLY A 172 -13.53 -4.85 6.65
CA GLY A 172 -14.49 -5.03 7.74
C GLY A 172 -13.87 -5.71 8.96
N PHE A 173 -13.09 -6.76 8.77
CA PHE A 173 -12.34 -7.42 9.83
C PHE A 173 -11.37 -6.47 10.53
N ALA A 174 -10.59 -5.73 9.74
CA ALA A 174 -9.64 -4.76 10.26
C ALA A 174 -10.34 -3.63 11.02
N ALA A 175 -11.48 -3.14 10.51
CA ALA A 175 -12.29 -2.12 11.18
C ALA A 175 -12.83 -2.61 12.52
N ALA A 176 -13.34 -3.84 12.58
CA ALA A 176 -13.79 -4.44 13.84
C ALA A 176 -12.65 -4.57 14.86
N ALA A 177 -11.49 -5.04 14.42
CA ALA A 177 -10.30 -5.13 15.27
C ALA A 177 -9.85 -3.75 15.79
N TRP A 178 -9.83 -2.73 14.94
CA TRP A 178 -9.50 -1.36 15.34
C TRP A 178 -10.54 -0.75 16.28
N ALA A 179 -11.84 -0.95 16.02
CA ALA A 179 -12.90 -0.48 16.92
C ALA A 179 -12.69 -1.07 18.35
N LYS A 180 -12.39 -2.37 18.40
CA LYS A 180 -12.08 -3.05 19.65
C LYS A 180 -10.81 -2.51 20.33
N ALA A 181 -9.74 -2.33 19.57
CA ALA A 181 -8.46 -1.78 20.07
C ALA A 181 -8.60 -0.32 20.54
N LEU A 182 -9.51 0.46 19.97
CA LEU A 182 -9.82 1.82 20.41
C LEU A 182 -10.83 1.89 21.57
N GLY A 183 -11.24 0.73 22.12
CA GLY A 183 -12.00 0.63 23.36
C GLY A 183 -13.50 0.44 23.19
N ALA A 184 -14.01 0.15 21.99
CA ALA A 184 -15.41 -0.25 21.85
C ALA A 184 -15.72 -1.46 22.73
N GLU A 185 -16.78 -1.37 23.55
CA GLU A 185 -17.19 -2.45 24.45
C GLU A 185 -17.71 -3.67 23.69
N THR A 186 -18.56 -3.41 22.69
CA THR A 186 -19.13 -4.46 21.86
C THR A 186 -18.96 -4.11 20.39
N VAL A 187 -18.55 -5.08 19.58
CA VAL A 187 -18.46 -4.91 18.11
C VAL A 187 -19.22 -6.04 17.43
N PHE A 188 -20.27 -5.68 16.72
CA PHE A 188 -21.00 -6.59 15.84
C PHE A 188 -20.41 -6.54 14.43
N VAL A 189 -20.19 -7.70 13.83
CA VAL A 189 -19.77 -7.81 12.42
C VAL A 189 -20.89 -8.51 11.66
N ILE A 190 -21.42 -7.82 10.64
CA ILE A 190 -22.59 -8.28 9.87
C ILE A 190 -22.15 -8.52 8.42
N GLY A 191 -22.40 -9.70 7.92
CA GLY A 191 -22.09 -10.08 6.55
C GLY A 191 -22.77 -11.37 6.13
N ARG A 192 -22.54 -11.75 4.87
CA ARG A 192 -23.02 -13.02 4.31
C ARG A 192 -22.02 -14.12 4.53
#